data_d546c528c08cfe355b5fbe02a2a6e1cb
#
_entry.id   d546c528c08cfe355b5fbe02a2a6e1cb
#
_cell.length_a   1.000
_cell.length_b   1.000
_cell.length_c   1.000
_cell.angle_alpha   90.00
_cell.angle_beta   90.00
_cell.angle_gamma   90.00
#
_symmetry.space_group_name_H-M   'P 1'
#
loop_
_entity.id
_entity.type
_entity.pdbx_description
1 polymer ?
#
loop_
_entity_poly.entity_id
_entity_poly.type
_entity_poly.pdbx_seq_one_letter_code
_entity_poly.pdbx_strand_id
1 'polypeptide(L)'
;MRVLLTRAISDIKDSMNKLSSLGHIPIAEPLFKIKPRPFSLPDKNFTALIVTSAHAFDFISDEFFVRIKDLPFYCVGSRSSDIIVRHLPHAHIICAYTSSELLSLIKKDVNRHEFLYLCGYIRKKDIEHQLQPHITALETYDSEAVDTLSTQCVELIKKQKIECILHYSQRSAETFVRLAEKAGLTSHLSYIHHIAISENAAQPLKSFPTSIARQPTEQCLFEVLQSLRPS
;
A
#
# COMPACT_ATOMS: atom_id res chain seq x y z
N MET A 1 -4.89 10.12 20.89
CA MET A 1 -4.54 8.68 20.92
C MET A 1 -3.13 8.49 20.42
N ARG A 2 -2.39 7.50 20.93
CA ARG A 2 -1.13 7.01 20.31
C ARG A 2 -1.44 5.97 19.26
N VAL A 3 -1.07 6.27 18.04
CA VAL A 3 -1.46 5.51 16.84
C VAL A 3 -0.22 4.94 16.15
N LEU A 4 -0.14 3.62 16.03
CA LEU A 4 0.95 2.93 15.34
C LEU A 4 0.66 2.83 13.85
N LEU A 5 1.64 3.20 13.02
CA LEU A 5 1.59 3.11 11.56
C LEU A 5 2.56 2.04 11.07
N THR A 6 2.06 1.09 10.28
CA THR A 6 2.79 -0.09 9.81
C THR A 6 3.21 -0.02 8.33
N ARG A 7 3.14 1.18 7.72
CA ARG A 7 3.50 1.43 6.31
C ARG A 7 5.01 1.41 6.08
N ALA A 8 5.44 1.37 4.82
CA ALA A 8 6.82 1.62 4.45
C ALA A 8 7.25 3.05 4.86
N ILE A 9 8.54 3.23 5.16
CA ILE A 9 9.07 4.51 5.70
C ILE A 9 8.80 5.70 4.79
N SER A 10 8.86 5.51 3.47
CA SER A 10 8.53 6.54 2.47
C SER A 10 7.08 7.03 2.54
N ASP A 11 6.18 6.22 3.10
CA ASP A 11 4.74 6.51 3.18
C ASP A 11 4.32 7.10 4.52
N ILE A 12 5.14 6.89 5.55
CA ILE A 12 4.79 7.20 6.94
C ILE A 12 4.74 8.70 7.20
N LYS A 13 5.67 9.46 6.62
CA LYS A 13 5.86 10.89 6.97
C LYS A 13 4.57 11.71 6.78
N ASP A 14 3.92 11.58 5.64
CA ASP A 14 2.70 12.33 5.34
C ASP A 14 1.54 11.89 6.24
N SER A 15 1.41 10.57 6.47
CA SER A 15 0.40 10.03 7.39
C SER A 15 0.61 10.51 8.82
N MET A 16 1.86 10.60 9.29
CA MET A 16 2.19 11.12 10.62
C MET A 16 1.81 12.59 10.75
N ASN A 17 2.14 13.43 9.75
CA ASN A 17 1.78 14.84 9.76
C ASN A 17 0.26 15.03 9.84
N LYS A 18 -0.50 14.29 9.04
CA LYS A 18 -1.97 14.33 9.08
C LYS A 18 -2.53 13.89 10.43
N LEU A 19 -2.01 12.80 11.02
CA LEU A 19 -2.45 12.33 12.34
C LEU A 19 -2.12 13.34 13.45
N SER A 20 -0.95 13.97 13.38
CA SER A 20 -0.55 15.02 14.33
C SER A 20 -1.48 16.23 14.22
N SER A 21 -1.86 16.67 13.03
CA SER A 21 -2.82 17.76 12.82
C SER A 21 -4.22 17.45 13.35
N LEU A 22 -4.58 16.16 13.41
CA LEU A 22 -5.82 15.66 14.03
C LEU A 22 -5.71 15.47 15.56
N GLY A 23 -4.56 15.86 16.17
CA GLY A 23 -4.30 15.76 17.60
C GLY A 23 -4.02 14.36 18.11
N HIS A 24 -3.56 13.44 17.25
CA HIS A 24 -3.04 12.14 17.61
C HIS A 24 -1.51 12.17 17.79
N ILE A 25 -0.96 11.16 18.44
CA ILE A 25 0.48 10.95 18.59
C ILE A 25 0.85 9.76 17.70
N PRO A 26 1.32 9.99 16.46
CA PRO A 26 1.68 8.91 15.55
C PRO A 26 3.02 8.29 15.94
N ILE A 27 3.12 6.98 15.82
CA ILE A 27 4.33 6.19 16.04
C ILE A 27 4.61 5.38 14.79
N ALA A 28 5.83 5.52 14.26
CA ALA A 28 6.26 4.81 13.06
C ALA A 28 6.80 3.42 13.41
N GLU A 29 6.26 2.39 12.77
CA GLU A 29 6.77 1.02 12.81
C GLU A 29 6.76 0.45 11.38
N PRO A 30 7.70 0.86 10.51
CA PRO A 30 7.73 0.41 9.13
C PRO A 30 8.05 -1.08 9.06
N LEU A 31 7.14 -1.87 8.50
CA LEU A 31 7.28 -3.32 8.41
C LEU A 31 7.98 -3.78 7.13
N PHE A 32 8.23 -2.88 6.19
CA PHE A 32 8.84 -3.20 4.91
C PHE A 32 9.94 -2.20 4.53
N LYS A 33 11.01 -2.75 3.95
CA LYS A 33 12.07 -2.00 3.30
C LYS A 33 11.88 -2.10 1.80
N ILE A 34 11.70 -0.96 1.14
CA ILE A 34 11.60 -0.89 -0.32
C ILE A 34 13.01 -0.78 -0.88
N LYS A 35 13.36 -1.67 -1.81
CA LYS A 35 14.68 -1.76 -2.43
C LYS A 35 14.58 -1.73 -3.94
N PRO A 36 15.56 -1.13 -4.65
CA PRO A 36 15.62 -1.21 -6.10
C PRO A 36 15.79 -2.66 -6.56
N ARG A 37 15.19 -2.96 -7.70
CA ARG A 37 15.43 -4.20 -8.44
C ARG A 37 15.96 -3.85 -9.81
N PRO A 38 17.07 -4.45 -10.27
CA PRO A 38 17.56 -4.21 -11.62
C PRO A 38 16.51 -4.63 -12.65
N PHE A 39 16.22 -3.77 -13.61
CA PHE A 39 15.30 -4.04 -14.70
C PHE A 39 15.77 -3.39 -16.00
N SER A 40 15.31 -3.92 -17.12
CA SER A 40 15.41 -3.29 -18.43
C SER A 40 14.04 -3.28 -19.08
N LEU A 41 13.72 -2.19 -19.79
CA LEU A 41 12.48 -2.12 -20.53
C LEU A 41 12.51 -3.18 -21.65
N PRO A 42 11.52 -4.09 -21.71
CA PRO A 42 11.45 -5.07 -22.79
C PRO A 42 11.34 -4.39 -24.15
N ASP A 43 11.97 -5.00 -25.16
CA ASP A 43 11.87 -4.55 -26.55
C ASP A 43 10.52 -5.00 -27.14
N LYS A 44 9.47 -4.31 -26.73
CA LYS A 44 8.08 -4.56 -27.13
C LYS A 44 7.34 -3.22 -27.18
N ASN A 45 6.42 -3.08 -28.13
CA ASN A 45 5.56 -1.91 -28.20
C ASN A 45 4.43 -2.03 -27.20
N PHE A 46 4.47 -1.23 -26.14
CA PHE A 46 3.40 -1.10 -25.19
C PHE A 46 2.49 0.05 -25.57
N THR A 47 1.19 -0.11 -25.32
CA THR A 47 0.18 0.91 -25.63
C THR A 47 -0.55 1.41 -24.39
N ALA A 48 -0.29 0.83 -23.23
CA ALA A 48 -0.81 1.28 -21.94
C ALA A 48 0.07 0.78 -20.79
N LEU A 49 -0.01 1.47 -19.62
CA LEU A 49 0.66 1.06 -18.39
C LEU A 49 -0.34 0.68 -17.31
N ILE A 50 0.06 -0.30 -16.50
CA ILE A 50 -0.63 -0.64 -15.24
C ILE A 50 0.32 -0.37 -14.08
N VAL A 51 -0.19 0.29 -13.03
CA VAL A 51 0.55 0.57 -11.79
C VAL A 51 -0.36 0.38 -10.59
N THR A 52 -0.05 -0.58 -9.74
CA THR A 52 -0.86 -0.86 -8.53
C THR A 52 -0.22 -0.40 -7.22
N SER A 53 0.99 0.16 -7.31
CA SER A 53 1.71 0.72 -6.18
C SER A 53 2.60 1.87 -6.62
N ALA A 54 2.55 2.96 -5.90
CA ALA A 54 3.40 4.13 -6.11
C ALA A 54 4.91 3.80 -6.08
N HIS A 55 5.31 2.79 -5.30
CA HIS A 55 6.71 2.33 -5.23
C HIS A 55 7.27 1.82 -6.55
N ALA A 56 6.42 1.50 -7.52
CA ALA A 56 6.87 1.14 -8.85
C ALA A 56 7.67 2.26 -9.54
N PHE A 57 7.52 3.50 -9.08
CA PHE A 57 8.22 4.68 -9.60
C PHE A 57 9.46 5.09 -8.79
N ASP A 58 9.68 4.54 -7.59
CA ASP A 58 10.76 5.01 -6.68
C ASP A 58 12.16 4.89 -7.30
N PHE A 59 12.35 3.99 -8.27
CA PHE A 59 13.65 3.68 -8.89
C PHE A 59 13.65 3.81 -10.42
N ILE A 60 12.68 4.53 -10.98
CA ILE A 60 12.55 4.78 -12.42
C ILE A 60 13.29 6.06 -12.76
N SER A 61 14.11 6.05 -13.84
CA SER A 61 14.82 7.21 -14.34
C SER A 61 13.91 8.15 -15.13
N ASP A 62 14.31 9.42 -15.23
CA ASP A 62 13.62 10.42 -16.05
C ASP A 62 13.53 9.99 -17.53
N GLU A 63 14.55 9.32 -18.06
CA GLU A 63 14.55 8.76 -19.42
C GLU A 63 13.43 7.74 -19.62
N PHE A 64 13.17 6.94 -18.60
CA PHE A 64 12.07 5.98 -18.67
C PHE A 64 10.71 6.72 -18.72
N PHE A 65 10.51 7.77 -17.93
CA PHE A 65 9.29 8.58 -17.99
C PHE A 65 9.09 9.20 -19.37
N VAL A 66 10.15 9.67 -20.04
CA VAL A 66 10.07 10.19 -21.42
C VAL A 66 9.55 9.12 -22.38
N ARG A 67 9.93 7.86 -22.21
CA ARG A 67 9.51 6.75 -23.10
C ARG A 67 8.04 6.35 -22.90
N ILE A 68 7.46 6.59 -21.75
CA ILE A 68 6.10 6.16 -21.39
C ILE A 68 5.10 7.33 -21.31
N LYS A 69 5.53 8.57 -21.52
CA LYS A 69 4.74 9.79 -21.26
C LYS A 69 3.43 9.88 -22.04
N ASP A 70 3.36 9.29 -23.22
CA ASP A 70 2.21 9.37 -24.13
C ASP A 70 1.25 8.19 -23.96
N LEU A 71 1.57 7.24 -23.06
CA LEU A 71 0.74 6.07 -22.82
C LEU A 71 -0.31 6.37 -21.73
N PRO A 72 -1.55 5.83 -21.85
CA PRO A 72 -2.51 5.88 -20.76
C PRO A 72 -2.06 5.03 -19.57
N PHE A 73 -2.31 5.54 -18.38
CA PHE A 73 -1.99 4.90 -17.10
C PHE A 73 -3.25 4.36 -16.44
N TYR A 74 -3.25 3.09 -16.15
CA TYR A 74 -4.24 2.39 -15.32
C TYR A 74 -3.64 2.20 -13.93
N CYS A 75 -4.13 2.89 -12.92
CA CYS A 75 -3.50 2.83 -11.60
C CYS A 75 -4.49 2.53 -10.46
N VAL A 76 -3.95 2.04 -9.34
CA VAL A 76 -4.68 1.84 -8.09
C VAL A 76 -4.23 2.86 -7.06
N GLY A 77 -5.23 3.57 -6.51
CA GLY A 77 -5.07 4.52 -5.42
C GLY A 77 -4.54 5.89 -5.83
N SER A 78 -4.99 6.92 -5.12
CA SER A 78 -4.66 8.32 -5.39
C SER A 78 -3.15 8.58 -5.37
N ARG A 79 -2.41 7.91 -4.48
CA ARG A 79 -0.96 8.10 -4.38
C ARG A 79 -0.21 7.72 -5.68
N SER A 80 -0.63 6.62 -6.34
CA SER A 80 -0.05 6.25 -7.64
C SER A 80 -0.36 7.32 -8.68
N SER A 81 -1.59 7.81 -8.70
CA SER A 81 -2.02 8.92 -9.57
C SER A 81 -1.23 10.20 -9.29
N ASP A 82 -1.04 10.58 -8.03
CA ASP A 82 -0.32 11.81 -7.63
C ASP A 82 1.16 11.77 -8.10
N ILE A 83 1.80 10.61 -8.03
CA ILE A 83 3.17 10.45 -8.53
C ILE A 83 3.21 10.58 -10.05
N ILE A 84 2.27 9.94 -10.76
CA ILE A 84 2.18 10.06 -12.22
C ILE A 84 2.02 11.53 -12.62
N VAL A 85 1.07 12.26 -12.03
CA VAL A 85 0.82 13.69 -12.31
C VAL A 85 2.06 14.54 -12.03
N ARG A 86 2.83 14.23 -10.97
CA ARG A 86 4.04 14.99 -10.62
C ARG A 86 5.12 14.91 -11.68
N HIS A 87 5.31 13.73 -12.28
CA HIS A 87 6.32 13.52 -13.34
C HIS A 87 5.76 13.82 -14.73
N LEU A 88 4.47 13.58 -14.94
CA LEU A 88 3.77 13.69 -16.23
C LEU A 88 2.44 14.44 -16.03
N PRO A 89 2.46 15.79 -15.97
CA PRO A 89 1.26 16.60 -15.65
C PRO A 89 0.09 16.45 -16.63
N HIS A 90 0.37 15.98 -17.84
CA HIS A 90 -0.65 15.80 -18.90
C HIS A 90 -0.98 14.33 -19.17
N ALA A 91 -0.54 13.40 -18.32
CA ALA A 91 -0.79 11.98 -18.51
C ALA A 91 -2.30 11.67 -18.45
N HIS A 92 -2.75 10.79 -19.35
CA HIS A 92 -4.10 10.23 -19.29
C HIS A 92 -4.14 9.13 -18.22
N ILE A 93 -4.85 9.36 -17.11
CA ILE A 93 -4.87 8.48 -15.95
C ILE A 93 -6.28 7.95 -15.71
N ILE A 94 -6.39 6.63 -15.62
CA ILE A 94 -7.59 5.89 -15.20
C ILE A 94 -7.27 5.28 -13.84
N CYS A 95 -7.83 5.86 -12.77
CA CYS A 95 -7.55 5.46 -11.40
C CYS A 95 -8.73 4.72 -10.78
N ALA A 96 -8.44 3.57 -10.17
CA ALA A 96 -9.38 2.76 -9.40
C ALA A 96 -9.00 2.74 -7.92
N TYR A 97 -9.94 2.40 -7.03
CA TYR A 97 -9.65 2.24 -5.60
C TYR A 97 -9.04 0.88 -5.27
N THR A 98 -9.36 -0.14 -6.07
CA THR A 98 -8.88 -1.52 -5.86
C THR A 98 -8.39 -2.15 -7.15
N SER A 99 -7.56 -3.20 -7.03
CA SER A 99 -7.11 -3.98 -8.18
C SER A 99 -8.26 -4.68 -8.90
N SER A 100 -9.31 -5.10 -8.19
CA SER A 100 -10.49 -5.74 -8.79
C SER A 100 -11.30 -4.74 -9.63
N GLU A 101 -11.46 -3.51 -9.14
CA GLU A 101 -12.10 -2.43 -9.89
C GLU A 101 -11.27 -2.07 -11.13
N LEU A 102 -9.94 -1.93 -10.97
CA LEU A 102 -9.04 -1.68 -12.08
C LEU A 102 -9.16 -2.74 -13.18
N LEU A 103 -9.16 -4.02 -12.80
CA LEU A 103 -9.35 -5.14 -13.73
C LEU A 103 -10.68 -5.04 -14.48
N SER A 104 -11.75 -4.64 -13.80
CA SER A 104 -13.07 -4.47 -14.43
C SER A 104 -13.07 -3.34 -15.47
N LEU A 105 -12.29 -2.28 -15.24
CA LEU A 105 -12.12 -1.19 -16.22
C LEU A 105 -11.28 -1.66 -17.42
N ILE A 106 -10.16 -2.34 -17.18
CA ILE A 106 -9.24 -2.81 -18.22
C ILE A 106 -9.91 -3.85 -19.14
N LYS A 107 -10.71 -4.77 -18.59
CA LYS A 107 -11.35 -5.85 -19.36
C LYS A 107 -12.23 -5.36 -20.51
N LYS A 108 -12.72 -4.14 -20.47
CA LYS A 108 -13.53 -3.55 -21.53
C LYS A 108 -12.72 -3.30 -22.81
N ASP A 109 -11.41 -3.07 -22.66
CA ASP A 109 -10.51 -2.69 -23.76
C ASP A 109 -9.25 -3.58 -23.83
N VAL A 110 -9.22 -4.72 -23.15
CA VAL A 110 -8.01 -5.56 -23.03
C VAL A 110 -7.40 -5.90 -24.38
N ASN A 111 -8.20 -6.24 -25.38
CA ASN A 111 -7.74 -6.62 -26.72
C ASN A 111 -7.19 -5.43 -27.56
N ARG A 112 -7.33 -4.21 -27.06
CA ARG A 112 -6.84 -2.99 -27.73
C ARG A 112 -5.47 -2.56 -27.23
N HIS A 113 -4.98 -3.19 -26.15
CA HIS A 113 -3.76 -2.77 -25.47
C HIS A 113 -2.78 -3.92 -25.28
N GLU A 114 -1.51 -3.56 -25.36
CA GLU A 114 -0.38 -4.31 -24.85
C GLU A 114 0.11 -3.60 -23.61
N PHE A 115 -0.14 -4.18 -22.45
CA PHE A 115 0.11 -3.53 -21.16
C PHE A 115 1.54 -3.78 -20.66
N LEU A 116 2.20 -2.70 -20.24
CA LEU A 116 3.37 -2.78 -19.38
C LEU A 116 2.92 -2.62 -17.92
N TYR A 117 3.10 -3.64 -17.09
CA TYR A 117 2.75 -3.60 -15.68
C TYR A 117 3.98 -3.32 -14.82
N LEU A 118 4.11 -2.09 -14.32
CA LEU A 118 5.14 -1.70 -13.37
C LEU A 118 4.75 -2.19 -11.98
N CYS A 119 5.56 -3.06 -11.38
CA CYS A 119 5.18 -3.76 -10.16
C CYS A 119 6.37 -4.12 -9.26
N GLY A 120 6.06 -4.52 -8.03
CA GLY A 120 7.03 -5.14 -7.13
C GLY A 120 7.22 -6.63 -7.42
N TYR A 121 8.38 -7.17 -7.05
CA TYR A 121 8.66 -8.61 -7.14
C TYR A 121 7.66 -9.44 -6.31
N ILE A 122 7.44 -9.06 -5.07
CA ILE A 122 6.47 -9.72 -4.19
C ILE A 122 5.10 -9.08 -4.39
N ARG A 123 4.18 -9.78 -5.05
CA ARG A 123 2.81 -9.36 -5.32
C ARG A 123 1.86 -10.55 -5.53
N LYS A 124 0.56 -10.29 -5.49
CA LYS A 124 -0.44 -11.22 -6.04
C LYS A 124 -0.41 -11.12 -7.56
N LYS A 125 -0.40 -12.27 -8.26
CA LYS A 125 -0.32 -12.31 -9.73
C LYS A 125 -1.69 -12.32 -10.42
N ASP A 126 -2.75 -11.92 -9.72
CA ASP A 126 -4.12 -11.95 -10.25
C ASP A 126 -4.29 -11.09 -11.50
N ILE A 127 -3.62 -9.93 -11.55
CA ILE A 127 -3.68 -9.02 -12.70
C ILE A 127 -3.04 -9.68 -13.92
N GLU A 128 -1.83 -10.26 -13.76
CA GLU A 128 -1.14 -10.94 -14.86
C GLU A 128 -1.97 -12.11 -15.36
N HIS A 129 -2.48 -12.97 -14.47
CA HIS A 129 -3.25 -14.15 -14.87
C HIS A 129 -4.52 -13.79 -15.65
N GLN A 130 -5.17 -12.68 -15.30
CA GLN A 130 -6.42 -12.28 -15.93
C GLN A 130 -6.26 -11.50 -17.24
N LEU A 131 -5.06 -10.92 -17.48
CA LEU A 131 -4.78 -10.10 -18.67
C LEU A 131 -3.87 -10.79 -19.68
N GLN A 132 -3.40 -12.02 -19.42
CA GLN A 132 -2.65 -12.79 -20.42
C GLN A 132 -3.47 -13.00 -21.71
N PRO A 133 -2.84 -12.93 -22.91
CA PRO A 133 -1.40 -12.72 -23.16
C PRO A 133 -0.99 -11.24 -23.29
N HIS A 134 -1.88 -10.28 -23.03
CA HIS A 134 -1.74 -8.85 -23.32
C HIS A 134 -0.97 -8.06 -22.24
N ILE A 135 -0.25 -8.73 -21.35
CA ILE A 135 0.46 -8.08 -20.25
C ILE A 135 1.91 -8.56 -20.13
N THR A 136 2.81 -7.62 -19.90
CA THR A 136 4.22 -7.88 -19.55
C THR A 136 4.53 -7.20 -18.22
N ALA A 137 4.89 -7.97 -17.21
CA ALA A 137 5.26 -7.43 -15.89
C ALA A 137 6.72 -6.96 -15.90
N LEU A 138 6.97 -5.75 -15.38
CA LEU A 138 8.29 -5.19 -15.17
C LEU A 138 8.47 -4.92 -13.66
N GLU A 139 9.32 -5.72 -13.03
CA GLU A 139 9.59 -5.67 -11.60
C GLU A 139 10.63 -4.61 -11.30
N THR A 140 10.22 -3.45 -10.79
CA THR A 140 11.08 -2.29 -10.57
C THR A 140 11.60 -2.20 -9.14
N TYR A 141 10.95 -2.88 -8.19
CA TYR A 141 11.34 -2.85 -6.77
C TYR A 141 11.05 -4.17 -6.06
N ASP A 142 11.69 -4.34 -4.92
CA ASP A 142 11.35 -5.36 -3.93
C ASP A 142 10.84 -4.72 -2.64
N SER A 143 10.03 -5.46 -1.90
CA SER A 143 9.46 -5.05 -0.62
C SER A 143 9.72 -6.14 0.41
N GLU A 144 10.87 -6.04 1.07
CA GLU A 144 11.31 -7.01 2.08
C GLU A 144 10.67 -6.72 3.43
N ALA A 145 10.08 -7.73 4.04
CA ALA A 145 9.59 -7.61 5.40
C ALA A 145 10.76 -7.54 6.40
N VAL A 146 10.58 -6.76 7.47
CA VAL A 146 11.53 -6.78 8.59
C VAL A 146 11.42 -8.09 9.39
N ASP A 147 12.47 -8.45 10.09
CA ASP A 147 12.54 -9.72 10.84
C ASP A 147 11.98 -9.61 12.25
N THR A 148 11.92 -8.41 12.81
CA THR A 148 11.46 -8.12 14.18
C THR A 148 10.78 -6.75 14.23
N LEU A 149 9.89 -6.56 15.21
CA LEU A 149 9.43 -5.24 15.61
C LEU A 149 10.56 -4.46 16.28
N SER A 150 10.53 -3.13 16.20
CA SER A 150 11.49 -2.28 16.89
C SER A 150 11.35 -2.45 18.41
N THR A 151 12.45 -2.26 19.15
CA THR A 151 12.44 -2.29 20.61
C THR A 151 11.44 -1.29 21.17
N GLN A 152 11.36 -0.10 20.58
CA GLN A 152 10.40 0.93 20.97
C GLN A 152 8.95 0.44 20.82
N CYS A 153 8.59 -0.16 19.69
CA CYS A 153 7.26 -0.69 19.44
C CYS A 153 6.91 -1.77 20.47
N VAL A 154 7.79 -2.74 20.71
CA VAL A 154 7.61 -3.81 21.69
C VAL A 154 7.37 -3.24 23.10
N GLU A 155 8.18 -2.28 23.54
CA GLU A 155 8.01 -1.66 24.86
C GLU A 155 6.70 -0.89 24.99
N LEU A 156 6.33 -0.11 23.97
CA LEU A 156 5.09 0.66 23.99
C LEU A 156 3.86 -0.25 24.04
N ILE A 157 3.87 -1.36 23.32
CA ILE A 157 2.79 -2.36 23.37
C ILE A 157 2.72 -3.00 24.77
N LYS A 158 3.86 -3.48 25.32
CA LYS A 158 3.91 -4.07 26.68
C LYS A 158 3.43 -3.12 27.76
N LYS A 159 3.75 -1.84 27.64
CA LYS A 159 3.31 -0.78 28.58
C LYS A 159 1.89 -0.29 28.31
N GLN A 160 1.15 -0.89 27.37
CA GLN A 160 -0.20 -0.49 26.95
C GLN A 160 -0.28 1.00 26.57
N LYS A 161 0.76 1.49 25.88
CA LYS A 161 0.85 2.88 25.42
C LYS A 161 0.43 3.08 23.96
N ILE A 162 0.08 2.01 23.25
CA ILE A 162 -0.52 2.06 21.91
C ILE A 162 -2.02 1.84 22.08
N GLU A 163 -2.80 2.76 21.56
CA GLU A 163 -4.26 2.71 21.66
C GLU A 163 -4.87 2.20 20.33
N CYS A 164 -4.21 2.46 19.22
CA CYS A 164 -4.68 2.06 17.90
C CYS A 164 -3.54 1.68 16.95
N ILE A 165 -3.79 0.73 16.05
CA ILE A 165 -2.87 0.34 14.97
C ILE A 165 -3.60 0.44 13.63
N LEU A 166 -2.97 1.12 12.64
CA LEU A 166 -3.50 1.27 11.29
C LEU A 166 -2.87 0.26 10.33
N HIS A 167 -3.74 -0.51 9.62
CA HIS A 167 -3.33 -1.53 8.67
C HIS A 167 -3.78 -1.15 7.25
N TYR A 168 -2.81 -0.92 6.38
CA TYR A 168 -3.02 -0.43 5.02
C TYR A 168 -3.07 -1.54 3.96
N SER A 169 -2.82 -2.79 4.34
CA SER A 169 -2.90 -3.95 3.44
C SER A 169 -2.99 -5.25 4.25
N GLN A 170 -3.50 -6.30 3.62
CA GLN A 170 -3.50 -7.65 4.19
C GLN A 170 -2.09 -8.08 4.58
N ARG A 171 -1.11 -7.89 3.68
CA ARG A 171 0.29 -8.27 3.92
C ARG A 171 0.91 -7.53 5.11
N SER A 172 0.59 -6.24 5.31
CA SER A 172 1.10 -5.51 6.49
C SER A 172 0.46 -6.00 7.78
N ALA A 173 -0.83 -6.33 7.78
CA ALA A 173 -1.50 -6.91 8.93
C ALA A 173 -0.95 -8.29 9.28
N GLU A 174 -0.80 -9.20 8.30
CA GLU A 174 -0.18 -10.52 8.48
C GLU A 174 1.25 -10.42 9.05
N THR A 175 2.06 -9.52 8.47
CA THR A 175 3.44 -9.32 8.92
C THR A 175 3.46 -8.79 10.36
N PHE A 176 2.61 -7.81 10.69
CA PHE A 176 2.54 -7.27 12.05
C PHE A 176 2.14 -8.35 13.06
N VAL A 177 1.06 -9.10 12.81
CA VAL A 177 0.59 -10.16 13.72
C VAL A 177 1.68 -11.20 13.94
N ARG A 178 2.27 -11.71 12.87
CA ARG A 178 3.38 -12.70 12.95
C ARG A 178 4.57 -12.18 13.76
N LEU A 179 4.97 -10.91 13.58
CA LEU A 179 6.09 -10.34 14.35
C LEU A 179 5.73 -10.08 15.81
N ALA A 180 4.48 -9.69 16.09
CA ALA A 180 3.99 -9.53 17.44
C ALA A 180 3.89 -10.88 18.18
N GLU A 181 3.45 -11.94 17.52
CA GLU A 181 3.47 -13.31 18.04
C GLU A 181 4.91 -13.75 18.37
N LYS A 182 5.84 -13.56 17.42
CA LYS A 182 7.27 -13.85 17.63
C LYS A 182 7.86 -13.10 18.83
N ALA A 183 7.36 -11.89 19.12
CA ALA A 183 7.78 -11.06 20.25
C ALA A 183 7.01 -11.37 21.55
N GLY A 184 6.08 -12.35 21.57
CA GLY A 184 5.27 -12.70 22.74
C GLY A 184 4.22 -11.64 23.11
N LEU A 185 3.70 -10.90 22.12
CA LEU A 185 2.79 -9.77 22.35
C LEU A 185 1.32 -10.11 22.07
N THR A 186 0.98 -11.33 21.69
CA THR A 186 -0.39 -11.70 21.24
C THR A 186 -1.47 -11.31 22.24
N SER A 187 -1.27 -11.54 23.55
CA SER A 187 -2.22 -11.16 24.58
C SER A 187 -2.40 -9.63 24.71
N HIS A 188 -1.39 -8.86 24.37
CA HIS A 188 -1.46 -7.39 24.44
C HIS A 188 -2.26 -6.80 23.27
N LEU A 189 -2.30 -7.48 22.12
CA LEU A 189 -3.03 -7.01 20.95
C LEU A 189 -4.55 -6.92 21.17
N SER A 190 -5.09 -7.75 22.08
CA SER A 190 -6.52 -7.72 22.44
C SER A 190 -6.96 -6.44 23.15
N TYR A 191 -6.02 -5.64 23.66
CA TYR A 191 -6.28 -4.35 24.31
C TYR A 191 -6.07 -3.16 23.37
N ILE A 192 -5.65 -3.42 22.12
CA ILE A 192 -5.37 -2.39 21.11
C ILE A 192 -6.46 -2.45 20.07
N HIS A 193 -7.00 -1.30 19.64
CA HIS A 193 -7.94 -1.26 18.54
C HIS A 193 -7.20 -1.28 17.19
N HIS A 194 -7.57 -2.21 16.31
CA HIS A 194 -7.01 -2.30 14.98
C HIS A 194 -7.97 -1.63 13.99
N ILE A 195 -7.45 -0.83 13.06
CA ILE A 195 -8.25 -0.27 11.96
C ILE A 195 -7.64 -0.74 10.64
N ALA A 196 -8.44 -1.45 9.85
CA ALA A 196 -8.04 -1.97 8.56
C ALA A 196 -8.63 -1.11 7.43
N ILE A 197 -7.83 -0.86 6.39
CA ILE A 197 -8.24 -0.07 5.23
C ILE A 197 -9.30 -0.79 4.36
N SER A 198 -9.45 -2.10 4.51
CA SER A 198 -10.39 -2.93 3.75
C SER A 198 -10.65 -4.26 4.44
N GLU A 199 -11.70 -4.98 4.00
CA GLU A 199 -12.01 -6.35 4.43
C GLU A 199 -10.82 -7.31 4.27
N ASN A 200 -10.09 -7.23 3.16
CA ASN A 200 -8.90 -8.05 2.94
C ASN A 200 -7.81 -7.75 3.97
N ALA A 201 -7.60 -6.48 4.32
CA ALA A 201 -6.63 -6.09 5.33
C ALA A 201 -7.05 -6.52 6.75
N ALA A 202 -8.34 -6.68 7.01
CA ALA A 202 -8.87 -7.13 8.29
C ALA A 202 -8.77 -8.66 8.50
N GLN A 203 -8.59 -9.46 7.44
CA GLN A 203 -8.59 -10.93 7.55
C GLN A 203 -7.62 -11.49 8.61
N PRO A 204 -6.36 -11.01 8.72
CA PRO A 204 -5.43 -11.48 9.75
C PRO A 204 -5.77 -11.00 11.16
N LEU A 205 -6.71 -10.07 11.30
CA LEU A 205 -7.02 -9.37 12.55
C LEU A 205 -8.30 -9.88 13.23
N LYS A 206 -8.92 -10.95 12.73
CA LYS A 206 -10.22 -11.46 13.19
C LYS A 206 -10.31 -11.78 14.70
N SER A 207 -9.18 -12.07 15.32
CA SER A 207 -9.10 -12.39 16.75
C SER A 207 -8.92 -11.14 17.63
N PHE A 208 -8.87 -9.93 17.05
CA PHE A 208 -8.62 -8.69 17.75
C PHE A 208 -9.75 -7.67 17.52
N PRO A 209 -9.92 -6.69 18.42
CA PRO A 209 -10.87 -5.61 18.22
C PRO A 209 -10.52 -4.83 16.93
N THR A 210 -11.35 -4.95 15.90
CA THR A 210 -11.02 -4.43 14.57
C THR A 210 -12.20 -3.68 13.96
N SER A 211 -11.94 -2.49 13.45
CA SER A 211 -12.85 -1.72 12.60
C SER A 211 -12.29 -1.63 11.17
N ILE A 212 -13.20 -1.48 10.20
CA ILE A 212 -12.84 -1.44 8.77
C ILE A 212 -13.30 -0.10 8.20
N ALA A 213 -12.44 0.54 7.41
CA ALA A 213 -12.78 1.75 6.68
C ALA A 213 -13.86 1.45 5.62
N ARG A 214 -14.84 2.35 5.51
CA ARG A 214 -15.96 2.19 4.54
C ARG A 214 -15.49 2.21 3.07
N GLN A 215 -14.37 2.88 2.80
CA GLN A 215 -13.68 2.88 1.51
C GLN A 215 -12.18 2.69 1.74
N PRO A 216 -11.43 2.09 0.80
CA PRO A 216 -10.02 1.81 0.99
C PRO A 216 -9.14 3.07 0.77
N THR A 217 -9.45 4.14 1.50
CA THR A 217 -8.73 5.41 1.49
C THR A 217 -8.19 5.73 2.87
N GLU A 218 -7.06 6.44 2.93
CA GLU A 218 -6.48 6.87 4.20
C GLU A 218 -7.41 7.82 4.96
N GLN A 219 -8.17 8.65 4.24
CA GLN A 219 -9.16 9.53 4.85
C GLN A 219 -10.22 8.74 5.62
N CYS A 220 -10.84 7.73 4.98
CA CYS A 220 -11.85 6.90 5.65
C CYS A 220 -11.27 6.10 6.82
N LEU A 221 -9.98 5.72 6.76
CA LEU A 221 -9.28 5.08 7.85
C LEU A 221 -9.12 6.03 9.06
N PHE A 222 -8.83 7.32 8.81
CA PHE A 222 -8.77 8.35 9.86
C PHE A 222 -10.15 8.75 10.38
N GLU A 223 -11.21 8.73 9.56
CA GLU A 223 -12.59 8.94 10.02
C GLU A 223 -13.01 7.88 11.06
N VAL A 224 -12.67 6.60 10.82
CA VAL A 224 -12.87 5.53 11.80
C VAL A 224 -12.09 5.80 13.08
N LEU A 225 -10.81 6.20 12.97
CA LEU A 225 -9.98 6.53 14.14
C LEU A 225 -10.59 7.68 14.98
N GLN A 226 -11.13 8.71 14.33
CA GLN A 226 -11.77 9.82 15.02
C GLN A 226 -13.06 9.39 15.75
N SER A 227 -13.83 8.45 15.17
CA SER A 227 -15.04 7.93 15.81
C SER A 227 -14.78 7.10 17.07
N LEU A 228 -13.55 6.63 17.28
CA LEU A 228 -13.15 5.91 18.51
C LEU A 228 -12.83 6.83 19.70
N ARG A 229 -12.78 8.14 19.50
CA ARG A 229 -12.60 9.07 20.62
C ARG A 229 -13.89 9.11 21.45
N PRO A 230 -13.82 8.94 22.77
CA PRO A 230 -14.95 9.32 23.62
C PRO A 230 -15.22 10.82 23.44
N SER A 231 -16.48 11.17 23.26
CA SER A 231 -17.00 12.55 23.21
C SER A 231 -16.69 13.31 24.49
#